data_2ef9131511d6bceaa6a55a0d44e0a242
#
_entry.id   2ef9131511d6bceaa6a55a0d44e0a242
#
_cell.length_a   1.000
_cell.length_b   1.000
_cell.length_c   1.000
_cell.angle_alpha   90.00
_cell.angle_beta   90.00
_cell.angle_gamma   90.00
#
_symmetry.space_group_name_H-M   'P 1'
#
loop_
_entity.id
_entity.type
_entity.pdbx_description
1 polymer ?
#
loop_
_entity_poly.entity_id
_entity_poly.type
_entity_poly.pdbx_seq_one_letter_code
_entity_poly.pdbx_strand_id
1 'polypeptide(L)'
;MESIKDRVAIVGMGCSKFGERWDVGLEDLAIESAYEAYEDAGIGPDDIEACWVGQVSAPVAGIGATSVAEALKLHDIPIIRNENWCTTAHIALIEASIAVASGLYDTVMAIGVEKLKDTGYPGLGTGRGMSP
;
A
#
# COMPACT_ATOMS: atom_id res chain seq x y z
N MET A 1 14.27 -17.04 19.42
CA MET A 1 13.45 -16.10 18.61
C MET A 1 12.29 -16.93 18.09
N GLU A 2 11.07 -16.59 18.47
CA GLU A 2 9.89 -17.30 17.94
C GLU A 2 9.68 -16.92 16.47
N SER A 3 9.36 -17.91 15.66
CA SER A 3 9.04 -17.72 14.24
C SER A 3 7.62 -17.16 14.10
N ILE A 4 7.38 -16.31 13.10
CA ILE A 4 6.03 -15.88 12.70
C ILE A 4 5.32 -16.91 11.82
N LYS A 5 5.98 -18.02 11.53
CA LYS A 5 5.43 -19.10 10.71
C LYS A 5 4.10 -19.60 11.28
N ASP A 6 3.10 -19.75 10.43
CA ASP A 6 1.76 -20.23 10.74
C ASP A 6 0.95 -19.31 11.70
N ARG A 7 1.37 -18.04 11.87
CA ARG A 7 0.70 -17.06 12.74
C ARG A 7 -0.07 -15.98 11.98
N VAL A 8 0.13 -15.89 10.68
CA VAL A 8 -0.51 -14.90 9.80
C VAL A 8 -1.02 -15.58 8.55
N ALA A 9 -2.20 -15.19 8.09
CA ALA A 9 -2.78 -15.61 6.82
C ALA A 9 -3.02 -14.40 5.92
N ILE A 10 -2.83 -14.56 4.63
CA ILE A 10 -3.33 -13.63 3.63
C ILE A 10 -4.74 -14.11 3.27
N VAL A 11 -5.74 -13.30 3.56
CA VAL A 11 -7.16 -13.65 3.41
C VAL A 11 -7.79 -13.09 2.16
N GLY A 12 -7.19 -12.08 1.54
CA GLY A 12 -7.64 -11.50 0.28
C GLY A 12 -6.50 -10.84 -0.47
N MET A 13 -6.59 -10.86 -1.79
CA MET A 13 -5.65 -10.23 -2.70
C MET A 13 -6.37 -9.48 -3.80
N GLY A 14 -5.78 -8.39 -4.26
CA GLY A 14 -6.27 -7.61 -5.38
C GLY A 14 -5.15 -6.92 -6.13
N CYS A 15 -5.38 -6.66 -7.40
CA CYS A 15 -4.38 -6.08 -8.27
C CYS A 15 -5.02 -5.23 -9.37
N SER A 16 -4.69 -3.95 -9.42
CA SER A 16 -5.10 -3.11 -10.54
C SER A 16 -4.43 -3.54 -11.85
N LYS A 17 -5.06 -3.24 -12.98
CA LYS A 17 -4.48 -3.52 -14.30
C LYS A 17 -3.17 -2.75 -14.49
N PHE A 18 -2.09 -3.49 -14.78
CA PHE A 18 -0.79 -2.91 -15.11
C PHE A 18 -0.79 -2.24 -16.49
N GLY A 19 -0.08 -1.13 -16.60
CA GLY A 19 0.12 -0.42 -17.85
C GLY A 19 0.17 1.09 -17.67
N GLU A 20 0.21 1.80 -18.78
CA GLU A 20 0.13 3.26 -18.81
C GLU A 20 -1.35 3.69 -18.74
N ARG A 21 -1.85 3.79 -17.52
CA ARG A 21 -3.24 4.14 -17.21
C ARG A 21 -3.38 5.66 -17.07
N TRP A 22 -3.49 6.36 -18.20
CA TRP A 22 -3.68 7.83 -18.26
C TRP A 22 -5.12 8.26 -17.95
N ASP A 23 -6.02 7.32 -17.94
CA ASP A 23 -7.46 7.43 -17.71
C ASP A 23 -7.85 7.54 -16.23
N VAL A 24 -6.96 7.18 -15.30
CA VAL A 24 -7.24 7.10 -13.86
C VAL A 24 -6.15 7.79 -13.03
N GLY A 25 -6.49 8.21 -11.81
CA GLY A 25 -5.56 8.72 -10.81
C GLY A 25 -4.85 7.60 -10.04
N LEU A 26 -3.95 7.98 -9.15
CA LEU A 26 -3.27 7.06 -8.26
C LEU A 26 -4.26 6.43 -7.26
N GLU A 27 -5.19 7.23 -6.77
CA GLU A 27 -6.24 6.82 -5.85
C GLU A 27 -7.17 5.78 -6.49
N ASP A 28 -7.49 5.94 -7.78
CA ASP A 28 -8.31 4.97 -8.52
C ASP A 28 -7.62 3.60 -8.62
N LEU A 29 -6.29 3.58 -8.82
CA LEU A 29 -5.51 2.34 -8.83
C LEU A 29 -5.53 1.66 -7.44
N ALA A 30 -5.45 2.44 -6.37
CA ALA A 30 -5.55 1.94 -5.02
C ALA A 30 -6.95 1.37 -4.75
N ILE A 31 -8.02 2.08 -5.16
CA ILE A 31 -9.41 1.62 -5.03
C ILE A 31 -9.61 0.30 -5.80
N GLU A 32 -9.19 0.24 -7.07
CA GLU A 32 -9.33 -0.96 -7.91
C GLU A 32 -8.74 -2.19 -7.23
N SER A 33 -7.50 -2.09 -6.73
CA SER A 33 -6.83 -3.22 -6.09
C SER A 33 -7.36 -3.55 -4.69
N ALA A 34 -7.67 -2.53 -3.88
CA ALA A 34 -8.14 -2.76 -2.52
C ALA A 34 -9.55 -3.35 -2.48
N TYR A 35 -10.46 -2.89 -3.33
CA TYR A 35 -11.81 -3.42 -3.36
C TYR A 35 -11.87 -4.84 -3.91
N GLU A 36 -11.00 -5.21 -4.84
CA GLU A 36 -10.82 -6.61 -5.25
C GLU A 36 -10.36 -7.48 -4.07
N ALA A 37 -9.40 -6.99 -3.26
CA ALA A 37 -8.94 -7.69 -2.07
C ALA A 37 -10.03 -7.81 -1.00
N TYR A 38 -10.87 -6.78 -0.79
CA TYR A 38 -12.02 -6.84 0.12
C TYR A 38 -13.04 -7.88 -0.33
N GLU A 39 -13.34 -7.91 -1.63
CA GLU A 39 -14.27 -8.89 -2.21
C GLU A 39 -13.74 -10.32 -2.05
N ASP A 40 -12.45 -10.55 -2.34
CA ASP A 40 -11.79 -11.85 -2.18
C ASP A 40 -11.79 -12.33 -0.71
N ALA A 41 -11.56 -11.41 0.23
CA ALA A 41 -11.58 -11.70 1.67
C ALA A 41 -13.00 -11.79 2.25
N GLY A 42 -14.02 -11.24 1.60
CA GLY A 42 -15.37 -11.14 2.13
C GLY A 42 -15.52 -10.12 3.27
N ILE A 43 -14.72 -9.06 3.27
CA ILE A 43 -14.71 -8.00 4.30
C ILE A 43 -14.85 -6.62 3.66
N GLY A 44 -14.88 -5.57 4.47
CA GLY A 44 -14.95 -4.17 4.03
C GLY A 44 -13.91 -3.28 4.70
N PRO A 45 -13.87 -1.98 4.33
CA PRO A 45 -12.95 -1.02 4.94
C PRO A 45 -13.09 -0.91 6.47
N ASP A 46 -14.28 -1.08 7.01
CA ASP A 46 -14.55 -0.99 8.45
C ASP A 46 -13.94 -2.16 9.27
N ASP A 47 -13.53 -3.23 8.60
CA ASP A 47 -12.88 -4.38 9.22
C ASP A 47 -11.36 -4.22 9.34
N ILE A 48 -10.80 -3.16 8.75
CA ILE A 48 -9.36 -2.90 8.75
C ILE A 48 -8.96 -2.09 9.97
N GLU A 49 -8.04 -2.61 10.77
CA GLU A 49 -7.56 -1.98 12.01
C GLU A 49 -6.31 -1.13 11.83
N ALA A 50 -5.52 -1.37 10.80
CA ALA A 50 -4.35 -0.57 10.39
C ALA A 50 -3.99 -0.81 8.93
N CYS A 51 -3.35 0.16 8.28
CA CYS A 51 -2.95 0.04 6.88
C CYS A 51 -1.49 0.47 6.68
N TRP A 52 -0.72 -0.37 5.99
CA TRP A 52 0.63 -0.06 5.51
C TRP A 52 0.59 0.25 4.02
N VAL A 53 0.99 1.47 3.69
CA VAL A 53 1.02 1.97 2.30
C VAL A 53 2.46 2.05 1.81
N GLY A 54 2.80 1.20 0.88
CA GLY A 54 4.08 1.23 0.17
C GLY A 54 4.02 2.18 -1.03
N GLN A 55 4.74 3.30 -0.94
CA GLN A 55 4.79 4.29 -2.01
C GLN A 55 6.13 5.03 -2.01
N VAL A 56 6.80 5.05 -3.16
CA VAL A 56 8.08 5.76 -3.35
C VAL A 56 7.83 7.23 -3.64
N SER A 57 7.06 7.51 -4.68
CA SER A 57 6.82 8.88 -5.18
C SER A 57 5.40 9.32 -4.90
N ALA A 58 5.22 10.19 -3.91
CA ALA A 58 3.93 10.84 -3.74
C ALA A 58 3.67 11.80 -4.92
N PRO A 59 2.49 11.75 -5.55
CA PRO A 59 2.20 12.57 -6.73
C PRO A 59 2.13 14.06 -6.41
N VAL A 60 1.86 14.44 -5.19
CA VAL A 60 1.80 15.84 -4.74
C VAL A 60 2.46 16.00 -3.37
N ALA A 61 3.53 16.79 -3.32
CA ALA A 61 4.09 17.40 -2.11
C ALA A 61 4.16 16.51 -0.83
N GLY A 62 4.49 15.23 -0.98
CA GLY A 62 4.70 14.32 0.15
C GLY A 62 3.40 13.75 0.78
N ILE A 63 2.24 14.02 0.23
CA ILE A 63 0.97 13.44 0.65
C ILE A 63 0.78 12.13 -0.11
N GLY A 64 1.04 11.01 0.52
CA GLY A 64 0.92 9.69 -0.09
C GLY A 64 -0.08 8.80 0.65
N ALA A 65 0.30 8.30 1.81
CA ALA A 65 -0.52 7.35 2.54
C ALA A 65 -1.89 7.89 2.95
N THR A 66 -1.99 9.18 3.29
CA THR A 66 -3.26 9.80 3.69
C THR A 66 -4.25 9.94 2.54
N SER A 67 -3.79 10.22 1.32
CA SER A 67 -4.69 10.26 0.15
C SER A 67 -5.20 8.86 -0.21
N VAL A 68 -4.37 7.83 -0.07
CA VAL A 68 -4.78 6.44 -0.23
C VAL A 68 -5.80 6.05 0.84
N ALA A 69 -5.55 6.38 2.10
CA ALA A 69 -6.48 6.10 3.20
C ALA A 69 -7.85 6.77 2.99
N GLU A 70 -7.86 8.03 2.58
CA GLU A 70 -9.09 8.76 2.26
C GLU A 70 -9.87 8.10 1.11
N ALA A 71 -9.17 7.75 0.03
CA ALA A 71 -9.76 7.07 -1.12
C ALA A 71 -10.36 5.71 -0.76
N LEU A 72 -9.74 4.99 0.16
CA LEU A 72 -10.17 3.68 0.64
C LEU A 72 -11.17 3.76 1.81
N LYS A 73 -11.52 4.97 2.28
CA LYS A 73 -12.41 5.22 3.42
C LYS A 73 -11.92 4.58 4.72
N LEU A 74 -10.61 4.56 4.92
CA LEU A 74 -9.99 4.08 6.15
C LEU A 74 -9.96 5.22 7.17
N HIS A 75 -10.88 5.21 8.13
CA HIS A 75 -11.05 6.26 9.12
C HIS A 75 -10.67 5.76 10.51
N ASP A 76 -10.09 6.66 11.31
CA ASP A 76 -9.78 6.44 12.73
C ASP A 76 -8.84 5.25 13.00
N ILE A 77 -8.02 4.86 12.03
CA ILE A 77 -7.02 3.80 12.15
C ILE A 77 -5.62 4.30 11.82
N PRO A 78 -4.57 3.65 12.32
CA PRO A 78 -3.19 3.97 11.93
C PRO A 78 -2.93 3.73 10.45
N ILE A 79 -2.35 4.73 9.79
CA ILE A 79 -1.90 4.64 8.40
C ILE A 79 -0.40 4.86 8.38
N ILE A 80 0.35 3.86 7.98
CA ILE A 80 1.81 3.85 7.97
C ILE A 80 2.30 3.89 6.52
N ARG A 81 3.14 4.87 6.17
CA ARG A 81 3.81 4.89 4.88
C ARG A 81 5.20 4.29 4.98
N ASN A 82 5.50 3.37 4.08
CA ASN A 82 6.82 2.79 3.91
C ASN A 82 7.45 3.27 2.60
N GLU A 83 8.76 3.34 2.59
CA GLU A 83 9.55 3.58 1.40
C GLU A 83 10.84 2.75 1.45
N ASN A 84 11.08 1.96 0.43
CA ASN A 84 12.31 1.21 0.19
C ASN A 84 12.46 0.87 -1.30
N TRP A 85 12.41 1.90 -2.15
CA TRP A 85 12.51 1.77 -3.60
C TRP A 85 11.58 0.67 -4.16
N CYS A 86 12.11 -0.18 -5.03
CA CYS A 86 11.33 -1.24 -5.68
C CYS A 86 10.79 -2.32 -4.72
N THR A 87 11.24 -2.36 -3.46
CA THR A 87 10.76 -3.31 -2.44
C THR A 87 9.77 -2.70 -1.46
N THR A 88 9.33 -1.48 -1.71
CA THR A 88 8.48 -0.69 -0.82
C THR A 88 7.21 -1.45 -0.39
N ALA A 89 6.44 -2.00 -1.34
CA ALA A 89 5.24 -2.77 -1.02
C ALA A 89 5.55 -4.09 -0.27
N HIS A 90 6.72 -4.67 -0.52
CA HIS A 90 7.18 -5.86 0.19
C HIS A 90 7.44 -5.58 1.67
N ILE A 91 8.06 -4.42 1.98
CA ILE A 91 8.27 -3.99 3.36
C ILE A 91 6.93 -3.72 4.04
N ALA A 92 5.98 -3.07 3.36
CA ALA A 92 4.63 -2.87 3.89
C ALA A 92 3.97 -4.20 4.29
N LEU A 93 4.07 -5.23 3.44
CA LEU A 93 3.53 -6.56 3.72
C LEU A 93 4.25 -7.24 4.91
N ILE A 94 5.58 -7.13 5.00
CA ILE A 94 6.36 -7.69 6.11
C ILE A 94 5.97 -7.04 7.43
N GLU A 95 5.91 -5.72 7.49
CA GLU A 95 5.56 -4.98 8.72
C GLU A 95 4.12 -5.25 9.15
N ALA A 96 3.16 -5.25 8.23
CA ALA A 96 1.78 -5.65 8.49
C ALA A 96 1.71 -7.07 9.06
N SER A 97 2.46 -8.01 8.48
CA SER A 97 2.53 -9.40 8.98
C SER A 97 3.12 -9.49 10.39
N ILE A 98 4.14 -8.69 10.71
CA ILE A 98 4.72 -8.63 12.05
C ILE A 98 3.70 -8.05 13.04
N ALA A 99 2.95 -7.02 12.66
CA ALA A 99 1.93 -6.40 13.49
C ALA A 99 0.83 -7.39 13.89
N VAL A 100 0.32 -8.16 12.93
CA VAL A 100 -0.65 -9.24 13.20
C VAL A 100 -0.02 -10.34 14.05
N ALA A 101 1.17 -10.81 13.70
CA ALA A 101 1.87 -11.86 14.47
C ALA A 101 2.19 -11.45 15.90
N SER A 102 2.33 -10.17 16.19
CA SER A 102 2.54 -9.64 17.54
C SER A 102 1.27 -9.59 18.39
N GLY A 103 0.09 -9.75 17.76
CA GLY A 103 -1.22 -9.62 18.41
C GLY A 103 -1.65 -8.17 18.64
N LEU A 104 -1.03 -7.22 17.94
CA LEU A 104 -1.41 -5.81 18.03
C LEU A 104 -2.69 -5.53 17.26
N TYR A 105 -2.88 -6.23 16.14
CA TYR A 105 -4.05 -6.15 15.25
C TYR A 105 -4.46 -7.56 14.82
N ASP A 106 -5.73 -7.74 14.50
CA ASP A 106 -6.27 -8.99 13.95
C ASP A 106 -6.37 -8.91 12.41
N THR A 107 -6.81 -7.78 11.87
CA THR A 107 -7.01 -7.59 10.43
C THR A 107 -6.37 -6.30 9.95
N VAL A 108 -5.44 -6.41 9.04
CA VAL A 108 -4.70 -5.26 8.52
C VAL A 108 -4.60 -5.28 6.99
N MET A 109 -4.36 -4.12 6.39
CA MET A 109 -4.10 -4.01 4.97
C MET A 109 -2.64 -3.64 4.71
N ALA A 110 -2.03 -4.28 3.72
CA ALA A 110 -0.80 -3.83 3.08
C ALA A 110 -1.08 -3.56 1.60
N ILE A 111 -0.83 -2.34 1.15
CA ILE A 111 -1.06 -1.92 -0.24
C ILE A 111 0.17 -1.24 -0.80
N GLY A 112 0.57 -1.59 -2.01
CA GLY A 112 1.59 -0.89 -2.78
C GLY A 112 0.95 -0.17 -3.95
N VAL A 113 1.24 1.12 -4.10
CA VAL A 113 0.69 1.91 -5.21
C VAL A 113 1.72 2.88 -5.74
N GLU A 114 1.89 2.91 -7.06
CA GLU A 114 2.83 3.81 -7.72
C GLU A 114 2.33 4.21 -9.12
N LYS A 115 2.48 5.48 -9.47
CA LYS A 115 2.12 6.02 -10.78
C LYS A 115 3.24 6.95 -11.29
N LEU A 116 4.38 6.35 -11.62
CA LEU A 116 5.63 7.05 -11.90
C LEU A 116 5.53 8.04 -13.06
N LYS A 117 4.76 7.74 -14.10
CA LYS A 117 4.68 8.60 -15.28
C LYS A 117 3.88 9.89 -15.10
N ASP A 118 3.02 9.97 -14.09
CA ASP A 118 2.26 11.18 -13.77
C ASP A 118 3.16 12.33 -13.28
N THR A 119 4.36 12.02 -12.82
CA THR A 119 5.37 13.01 -12.42
C THR A 119 6.21 13.57 -13.61
N GLY A 120 5.82 13.26 -14.82
CA GLY A 120 6.58 13.62 -16.03
C GLY A 120 7.82 12.77 -16.23
N TYR A 121 7.87 11.61 -15.61
CA TYR A 121 9.04 10.79 -15.50
C TYR A 121 9.16 9.77 -16.65
N PRO A 122 10.30 9.67 -17.38
CA PRO A 122 10.46 8.71 -18.47
C PRO A 122 10.77 7.28 -17.99
N GLY A 123 10.69 7.01 -16.70
CA GLY A 123 11.02 5.72 -16.09
C GLY A 123 11.58 5.85 -14.68
N LEU A 124 12.34 4.87 -14.23
CA LEU A 124 13.03 4.93 -12.93
C LEU A 124 14.06 6.05 -12.94
N GLY A 125 13.93 7.02 -12.03
CA GLY A 125 14.81 8.15 -11.89
C GLY A 125 16.22 7.77 -11.53
N THR A 126 17.14 8.20 -12.37
CA THR A 126 18.47 8.43 -11.86
C THR A 126 18.36 9.61 -10.92
N GLY A 127 18.33 9.36 -9.61
CA GLY A 127 18.06 10.36 -8.59
C GLY A 127 18.92 11.61 -8.76
N ARG A 128 18.33 12.67 -9.24
CA ARG A 128 18.86 14.00 -8.98
C ARG A 128 18.67 14.28 -7.49
N GLY A 129 19.63 13.91 -6.71
CA GLY A 129 19.61 14.08 -5.26
C GLY A 129 20.55 13.14 -4.52
N MET A 130 21.15 12.19 -5.21
CA MET A 130 22.25 11.37 -4.65
C MET A 130 23.60 11.83 -5.17
N SER A 131 23.80 13.13 -5.27
CA SER A 131 25.13 13.70 -5.40
C SER A 131 25.67 13.94 -3.98
N PRO A 132 26.85 13.43 -3.66
CA PRO A 132 27.49 13.71 -2.36
C PRO A 132 27.76 15.19 -2.17
#